data_a0ae3f6df5fff3a340e6513d02d42c44
#
_entry.id   a0ae3f6df5fff3a340e6513d02d42c44
#
_cell.length_a   1.000
_cell.length_b   1.000
_cell.length_c   1.000
_cell.angle_alpha   90.00
_cell.angle_beta   90.00
_cell.angle_gamma   90.00
#
_symmetry.space_group_name_H-M   'P 1'
#
loop_
_entity.id
_entity.type
_entity.pdbx_description
1 polymer ?
#
loop_
_entity_poly.entity_id
_entity_poly.type
_entity_poly.pdbx_seq_one_letter_code
_entity_poly.pdbx_strand_id
1 'polypeptide(L)'
;MQFTCSQKKLMESINIVQKAVSTRTTLPALEGILLEAGDGVLKMTATDQSLSIICFVDAAIDTDGSVVIPSRLFGEIVKKLYDTDIRITSEDGNVVHIEAGNSRFRLQGFSAGDYPDVETMEEQNPVEMGQEDLKKIIQKTIFAAAVEE
;
A
#
# COMPACT_ATOMS: atom_id res chain seq x y z
N MET A 1 5.50 -10.12 11.87
CA MET A 1 5.15 -10.29 10.45
C MET A 1 6.40 -10.65 9.65
N GLN A 2 6.28 -11.60 8.73
CA GLN A 2 7.36 -11.92 7.79
C GLN A 2 6.78 -12.45 6.48
N PHE A 3 7.24 -11.91 5.35
CA PHE A 3 6.82 -12.36 4.02
C PHE A 3 7.89 -12.11 2.96
N THR A 4 7.75 -12.80 1.82
CA THR A 4 8.60 -12.63 0.64
C THR A 4 7.72 -12.46 -0.60
N CYS A 5 8.01 -11.47 -1.42
CA CYS A 5 7.28 -11.21 -2.68
C CYS A 5 8.21 -10.64 -3.76
N SER A 6 7.74 -10.65 -5.01
CA SER A 6 8.46 -10.06 -6.14
C SER A 6 8.55 -8.53 -6.00
N GLN A 7 9.77 -7.98 -6.20
CA GLN A 7 10.01 -6.54 -6.23
C GLN A 7 9.09 -5.81 -7.22
N LYS A 8 8.92 -6.36 -8.41
CA LYS A 8 8.10 -5.76 -9.47
C LYS A 8 6.64 -5.64 -9.04
N LYS A 9 6.02 -6.73 -8.56
CA LYS A 9 4.62 -6.72 -8.09
C LYS A 9 4.43 -5.78 -6.91
N LEU A 10 5.39 -5.77 -5.97
CA LEU A 10 5.36 -4.88 -4.81
C LEU A 10 5.43 -3.41 -5.24
N MET A 11 6.34 -3.07 -6.17
CA MET A 11 6.50 -1.71 -6.67
C MET A 11 5.27 -1.21 -7.44
N GLU A 12 4.67 -2.07 -8.27
CA GLU A 12 3.42 -1.76 -8.97
C GLU A 12 2.31 -1.41 -7.98
N SER A 13 2.14 -2.21 -6.92
CA SER A 13 1.14 -1.97 -5.89
C SER A 13 1.43 -0.73 -5.05
N ILE A 14 2.70 -0.46 -4.68
CA ILE A 14 3.09 0.77 -4.01
C ILE A 14 2.70 1.99 -4.85
N ASN A 15 2.99 1.99 -6.16
CA ASN A 15 2.67 3.09 -7.07
C ASN A 15 1.15 3.35 -7.18
N ILE A 16 0.34 2.34 -6.93
CA ILE A 16 -1.12 2.48 -6.93
C ILE A 16 -1.60 3.04 -5.59
N VAL A 17 -1.26 2.36 -4.48
CA VAL A 17 -1.81 2.71 -3.15
C VAL A 17 -1.31 4.06 -2.66
N GLN A 18 -0.07 4.45 -2.98
CA GLN A 18 0.50 5.73 -2.54
C GLN A 18 -0.29 6.96 -3.04
N LYS A 19 -1.16 6.81 -4.03
CA LYS A 19 -2.04 7.89 -4.52
C LYS A 19 -3.12 8.28 -3.51
N ALA A 20 -3.43 7.39 -2.57
CA ALA A 20 -4.36 7.65 -1.47
C ALA A 20 -3.65 7.98 -0.15
N VAL A 21 -2.33 8.12 -0.14
CA VAL A 21 -1.58 8.52 1.05
C VAL A 21 -1.78 10.00 1.30
N SER A 22 -2.14 10.37 2.52
CA SER A 22 -2.28 11.77 2.91
C SER A 22 -0.93 12.49 2.90
N THR A 23 -0.89 13.67 2.31
CA THR A 23 0.30 14.55 2.30
C THR A 23 0.23 15.67 3.33
N ARG A 24 -0.95 15.89 3.92
CA ARG A 24 -1.22 16.90 4.94
C ARG A 24 -2.16 16.31 5.99
N THR A 25 -1.61 15.77 7.05
CA THR A 25 -2.38 15.11 8.11
C THR A 25 -1.79 15.40 9.48
N THR A 26 -2.64 15.36 10.48
CA THR A 26 -2.25 15.38 11.89
C THR A 26 -1.98 13.96 12.44
N LEU A 27 -2.32 12.93 11.67
CA LEU A 27 -2.12 11.53 12.03
C LEU A 27 -0.94 10.95 11.21
N PRO A 28 0.26 10.81 11.80
CA PRO A 28 1.45 10.36 11.07
C PRO A 28 1.29 9.00 10.37
N ALA A 29 0.43 8.11 10.90
CA ALA A 29 0.15 6.82 10.28
C ALA A 29 -0.47 6.96 8.87
N LEU A 30 -1.22 8.03 8.58
CA LEU A 30 -1.81 8.28 7.26
C LEU A 30 -0.79 8.70 6.18
N GLU A 31 0.44 9.04 6.56
CA GLU A 31 1.56 9.21 5.62
C GLU A 31 2.18 7.87 5.21
N GLY A 32 1.69 6.78 5.79
CA GLY A 32 2.14 5.42 5.55
C GLY A 32 1.20 4.59 4.70
N ILE A 33 1.68 3.40 4.37
CA ILE A 33 0.91 2.30 3.78
C ILE A 33 0.78 1.23 4.85
N LEU A 34 -0.44 0.83 5.16
CA LEU A 34 -0.71 -0.32 6.02
C LEU A 34 -0.45 -1.60 5.23
N LEU A 35 0.43 -2.44 5.75
CA LEU A 35 0.69 -3.79 5.29
C LEU A 35 0.05 -4.79 6.23
N GLU A 36 -0.73 -5.70 5.70
CA GLU A 36 -1.35 -6.81 6.42
C GLU A 36 -0.99 -8.11 5.68
N ALA A 37 -0.18 -8.94 6.30
CA ALA A 37 0.23 -10.23 5.77
C ALA A 37 -0.57 -11.35 6.42
N GLY A 38 -1.24 -12.16 5.61
CA GLY A 38 -2.04 -13.29 6.07
C GLY A 38 -2.66 -14.04 4.89
N ASP A 39 -3.10 -15.26 5.12
CA ASP A 39 -3.81 -16.10 4.13
C ASP A 39 -3.10 -16.24 2.77
N GLY A 40 -1.75 -16.19 2.75
CA GLY A 40 -0.94 -16.31 1.53
C GLY A 40 -0.93 -15.05 0.65
N VAL A 41 -1.45 -13.94 1.14
CA VAL A 41 -1.54 -12.68 0.42
C VAL A 41 -1.07 -11.51 1.29
N LEU A 42 -0.43 -10.53 0.67
CA LEU A 42 -0.14 -9.25 1.28
C LEU A 42 -1.21 -8.25 0.87
N LYS A 43 -2.00 -7.77 1.81
CA LYS A 43 -2.93 -6.66 1.62
C LYS A 43 -2.21 -5.35 1.92
N MET A 44 -2.30 -4.40 1.03
CA MET A 44 -1.72 -3.07 1.13
C MET A 44 -2.84 -2.04 1.09
N THR A 45 -2.96 -1.22 2.11
CA THR A 45 -4.01 -0.20 2.22
C THR A 45 -3.40 1.19 2.40
N ALA A 46 -3.90 2.16 1.66
CA ALA A 46 -3.65 3.58 1.92
C ALA A 46 -4.95 4.36 1.89
N THR A 47 -5.05 5.39 2.73
CA THR A 47 -6.21 6.27 2.80
C THR A 47 -5.82 7.68 3.26
N ASP A 48 -6.51 8.67 2.71
CA ASP A 48 -6.53 10.05 3.22
C ASP A 48 -7.86 10.39 3.93
N GLN A 49 -8.65 9.35 4.26
CA GLN A 49 -10.00 9.38 4.84
C GLN A 49 -11.13 9.73 3.85
N SER A 50 -10.80 10.33 2.70
CA SER A 50 -11.79 10.59 1.62
C SER A 50 -11.69 9.55 0.52
N LEU A 51 -10.46 9.13 0.21
CA LEU A 51 -10.13 8.09 -0.76
C LEU A 51 -9.37 6.97 -0.06
N SER A 52 -9.78 5.75 -0.29
CA SER A 52 -9.04 4.56 0.15
C SER A 52 -8.70 3.68 -1.05
N ILE A 53 -7.47 3.21 -1.11
CA ILE A 53 -7.02 2.27 -2.13
C ILE A 53 -6.47 1.03 -1.44
N ILE A 54 -6.96 -0.12 -1.86
CA ILE A 54 -6.52 -1.43 -1.39
C ILE A 54 -5.95 -2.21 -2.58
N CYS A 55 -4.76 -2.77 -2.41
CA CYS A 55 -4.14 -3.68 -3.37
C CYS A 55 -3.76 -4.99 -2.68
N PHE A 56 -3.83 -6.07 -3.43
CA PHE A 56 -3.39 -7.39 -3.00
C PHE A 56 -2.18 -7.84 -3.81
N VAL A 57 -1.17 -8.37 -3.15
CA VAL A 57 0.07 -8.86 -3.74
C VAL A 57 0.25 -10.32 -3.32
N ASP A 58 0.42 -11.23 -4.29
CA ASP A 58 0.80 -12.60 -3.98
C ASP A 58 2.14 -12.60 -3.25
N ALA A 59 2.18 -13.20 -2.09
CA ALA A 59 3.37 -13.27 -1.25
C ALA A 59 3.45 -14.61 -0.54
N ALA A 60 4.67 -15.09 -0.34
CA ALA A 60 4.92 -16.20 0.56
C ALA A 60 4.96 -15.66 1.99
N ILE A 61 3.92 -15.96 2.77
CA ILE A 61 3.78 -15.50 4.15
C ILE A 61 4.41 -16.55 5.07
N ASP A 62 5.45 -16.15 5.81
CA ASP A 62 6.09 -17.00 6.83
C ASP A 62 5.47 -16.76 8.21
N THR A 63 5.06 -15.52 8.48
CA THR A 63 4.43 -15.11 9.76
C THR A 63 3.44 -14.00 9.51
N ASP A 64 2.20 -14.20 9.92
CA ASP A 64 1.15 -13.21 9.82
C ASP A 64 1.44 -11.97 10.67
N GLY A 65 0.75 -10.88 10.36
CA GLY A 65 0.83 -9.65 11.13
C GLY A 65 0.64 -8.41 10.27
N SER A 66 0.79 -7.25 10.92
CA SER A 66 0.55 -5.97 10.28
C SER A 66 1.52 -4.90 10.77
N VAL A 67 1.79 -3.91 9.92
CA VAL A 67 2.61 -2.74 10.23
C VAL A 67 2.31 -1.63 9.23
N VAL A 68 2.42 -0.37 9.66
CA VAL A 68 2.36 0.79 8.75
C VAL A 68 3.78 1.23 8.41
N ILE A 69 4.07 1.35 7.12
CA ILE A 69 5.39 1.79 6.64
C ILE A 69 5.27 3.17 5.99
N PRO A 70 6.14 4.16 6.33
CA PRO A 70 6.16 5.46 5.67
C PRO A 70 6.25 5.31 4.16
N SER A 71 5.22 5.77 3.42
CA SER A 71 5.01 5.50 2.00
C SER A 71 6.18 5.95 1.14
N ARG A 72 6.67 7.17 1.36
CA ARG A 72 7.75 7.75 0.57
C ARG A 72 9.04 6.94 0.68
N LEU A 73 9.49 6.63 1.91
CA LEU A 73 10.71 5.86 2.15
C LEU A 73 10.59 4.45 1.60
N PHE A 74 9.43 3.82 1.79
CA PHE A 74 9.17 2.48 1.28
C PHE A 74 9.28 2.42 -0.24
N GLY A 75 8.61 3.34 -0.94
CA GLY A 75 8.68 3.43 -2.39
C GLY A 75 10.10 3.72 -2.91
N GLU A 76 10.84 4.63 -2.27
CA GLU A 76 12.22 4.95 -2.64
C GLU A 76 13.17 3.75 -2.47
N ILE A 77 13.01 2.96 -1.40
CA ILE A 77 13.81 1.75 -1.15
C ILE A 77 13.48 0.69 -2.18
N VAL A 78 12.20 0.32 -2.33
CA VAL A 78 11.79 -0.76 -3.25
C VAL A 78 12.14 -0.43 -4.69
N LYS A 79 12.05 0.83 -5.11
CA LYS A 79 12.44 1.29 -6.45
C LYS A 79 13.94 1.11 -6.75
N LYS A 80 14.80 1.20 -5.72
CA LYS A 80 16.27 1.08 -5.88
C LYS A 80 16.76 -0.37 -5.80
N LEU A 81 15.91 -1.31 -5.40
CA LEU A 81 16.24 -2.72 -5.41
C LEU A 81 16.16 -3.27 -6.82
N TYR A 82 17.04 -4.24 -7.13
CA TYR A 82 16.99 -4.95 -8.40
C TYR A 82 15.76 -5.85 -8.46
N ASP A 83 15.37 -6.26 -9.68
CA ASP A 83 14.27 -7.19 -9.93
C ASP A 83 14.61 -8.57 -9.33
N THR A 84 14.25 -8.75 -8.08
CA THR A 84 14.48 -9.94 -7.26
C THR A 84 13.38 -10.07 -6.21
N ASP A 85 13.35 -11.18 -5.51
CA ASP A 85 12.46 -11.32 -4.36
C ASP A 85 12.92 -10.44 -3.20
N ILE A 86 11.96 -9.78 -2.58
CA ILE A 86 12.14 -8.94 -1.41
C ILE A 86 11.56 -9.66 -0.21
N ARG A 87 12.35 -9.80 0.84
CA ARG A 87 11.89 -10.25 2.15
C ARG A 87 11.65 -9.04 3.04
N ILE A 88 10.48 -8.99 3.65
CA ILE A 88 10.11 -7.95 4.63
C ILE A 88 9.78 -8.63 5.95
N THR A 89 10.38 -8.11 7.02
CA THR A 89 10.14 -8.59 8.39
C THR A 89 9.82 -7.40 9.28
N SER A 90 8.77 -7.48 10.10
CA SER A 90 8.54 -6.52 11.17
C SER A 90 8.74 -7.18 12.53
N GLU A 91 9.45 -6.47 13.40
CA GLU A 91 9.74 -6.85 14.77
C GLU A 91 8.91 -6.01 15.76
N ASP A 92 9.04 -6.34 17.04
CA ASP A 92 8.45 -5.56 18.12
C ASP A 92 8.90 -4.10 18.05
N GLY A 93 7.98 -3.17 18.39
CA GLY A 93 8.24 -1.74 18.27
C GLY A 93 8.14 -1.20 16.84
N ASN A 94 7.52 -1.96 15.91
CA ASN A 94 7.28 -1.57 14.52
C ASN A 94 8.55 -1.31 13.70
N VAL A 95 9.65 -1.92 14.06
CA VAL A 95 10.88 -1.88 13.27
C VAL A 95 10.73 -2.81 12.08
N VAL A 96 10.98 -2.29 10.88
CA VAL A 96 10.83 -3.04 9.63
C VAL A 96 12.19 -3.22 8.98
N HIS A 97 12.49 -4.47 8.61
CA HIS A 97 13.66 -4.85 7.84
C HIS A 97 13.24 -5.22 6.43
N ILE A 98 13.92 -4.69 5.43
CA ILE A 98 13.72 -4.99 4.01
C ILE A 98 15.02 -5.55 3.48
N GLU A 99 14.98 -6.76 2.96
CA GLU A 99 16.15 -7.48 2.45
C GLU A 99 15.91 -7.91 0.99
N ALA A 100 16.91 -7.67 0.13
CA ALA A 100 16.90 -8.09 -1.26
C ALA A 100 18.33 -8.35 -1.72
N GLY A 101 18.67 -9.59 -2.02
CA GLY A 101 20.03 -10.00 -2.33
C GLY A 101 20.99 -9.62 -1.19
N ASN A 102 21.97 -8.78 -1.49
CA ASN A 102 22.95 -8.28 -0.51
C ASN A 102 22.55 -6.95 0.15
N SER A 103 21.40 -6.38 -0.24
CA SER A 103 20.91 -5.11 0.28
C SER A 103 20.05 -5.33 1.51
N ARG A 104 20.28 -4.54 2.55
CA ARG A 104 19.49 -4.57 3.79
C ARG A 104 19.19 -3.16 4.23
N PHE A 105 17.92 -2.91 4.53
CA PHE A 105 17.41 -1.63 5.02
C PHE A 105 16.66 -1.86 6.33
N ARG A 106 16.76 -0.88 7.21
CA ARG A 106 16.00 -0.84 8.46
C ARG A 106 15.30 0.50 8.53
N LEU A 107 14.01 0.49 8.82
CA LEU A 107 13.21 1.70 8.98
C LEU A 107 12.23 1.56 10.13
N GLN A 108 11.81 2.68 10.68
CA GLN A 108 10.80 2.73 11.71
C GLN A 108 9.43 2.88 11.04
N GLY A 109 8.54 1.96 11.34
CA GLY A 109 7.13 2.03 11.00
C GLY A 109 6.28 2.55 12.16
N PHE A 110 4.95 2.49 11.96
CA PHE A 110 3.95 2.80 12.98
C PHE A 110 3.12 1.55 13.29
N SER A 111 2.45 1.57 14.43
CA SER A 111 1.52 0.50 14.78
C SER A 111 0.35 0.46 13.80
N ALA A 112 -0.05 -0.74 13.37
CA ALA A 112 -1.26 -0.91 12.58
C ALA A 112 -2.52 -0.47 13.34
N GLY A 113 -2.52 -0.54 14.67
CA GLY A 113 -3.61 -0.06 15.51
C GLY A 113 -3.80 1.47 15.50
N ASP A 114 -2.79 2.23 15.04
CA ASP A 114 -2.89 3.68 14.87
C ASP A 114 -3.47 4.07 13.49
N TYR A 115 -3.67 3.07 12.60
CA TYR A 115 -4.25 3.30 11.28
C TYR A 115 -5.77 3.24 11.35
N PRO A 116 -6.50 4.18 10.72
CA PRO A 116 -7.96 4.16 10.75
C PRO A 116 -8.50 2.92 10.02
N ASP A 117 -9.59 2.38 10.52
CA ASP A 117 -10.29 1.30 9.84
C ASP A 117 -10.82 1.80 8.49
N VAL A 118 -10.49 1.07 7.44
CA VAL A 118 -11.03 1.29 6.11
C VAL A 118 -12.17 0.31 5.90
N GLU A 119 -13.40 0.82 6.00
CA GLU A 119 -14.58 0.01 5.74
C GLU A 119 -14.55 -0.49 4.29
N THR A 120 -14.62 -1.81 4.12
CA THR A 120 -14.92 -2.40 2.82
C THR A 120 -16.42 -2.22 2.59
N MET A 121 -16.79 -1.47 1.55
CA MET A 121 -18.19 -1.31 1.19
C MET A 121 -18.80 -2.68 0.90
N GLU A 122 -19.90 -3.00 1.60
CA GLU A 122 -20.75 -4.13 1.19
C GLU A 122 -21.36 -3.81 -0.19
N GLU A 123 -21.25 -4.75 -1.11
CA GLU A 123 -21.78 -4.62 -2.47
C GLU A 123 -23.31 -4.53 -2.43
N GLN A 124 -23.83 -3.31 -2.34
CA GLN A 124 -25.25 -3.05 -2.51
C GLN A 124 -25.48 -2.52 -3.93
N ASN A 125 -26.11 -3.33 -4.79
CA ASN A 125 -26.44 -3.00 -6.18
C ASN A 125 -25.23 -2.59 -7.04
N PRO A 126 -24.30 -3.49 -7.35
CA PRO A 126 -23.12 -3.17 -8.15
C PRO A 126 -23.54 -2.78 -9.58
N VAL A 127 -22.85 -1.80 -10.13
CA VAL A 127 -22.92 -1.45 -11.55
C VAL A 127 -21.67 -1.95 -12.24
N GLU A 128 -21.82 -2.88 -13.17
CA GLU A 128 -20.70 -3.40 -13.96
C GLU A 128 -20.48 -2.55 -15.21
N MET A 129 -19.23 -2.21 -15.47
CA MET A 129 -18.81 -1.44 -16.65
C MET A 129 -17.44 -1.90 -17.14
N GLY A 130 -17.23 -1.96 -18.45
CA GLY A 130 -15.93 -2.25 -19.02
C GLY A 130 -14.89 -1.18 -18.63
N GLN A 131 -13.68 -1.62 -18.24
CA GLN A 131 -12.61 -0.73 -17.78
C GLN A 131 -12.26 0.35 -18.83
N GLU A 132 -12.23 0.00 -20.12
CA GLU A 132 -11.94 0.95 -21.20
C GLU A 132 -13.01 2.02 -21.34
N ASP A 133 -14.28 1.67 -21.16
CA ASP A 133 -15.39 2.61 -21.28
C ASP A 133 -15.42 3.56 -20.08
N LEU A 134 -15.19 3.06 -18.86
CA LEU A 134 -15.02 3.89 -17.68
C LEU A 134 -13.86 4.87 -17.85
N LYS A 135 -12.71 4.40 -18.35
CA LYS A 135 -11.55 5.24 -18.63
C LYS A 135 -11.87 6.36 -19.64
N LYS A 136 -12.59 6.04 -20.71
CA LYS A 136 -13.02 7.03 -21.72
C LYS A 136 -13.96 8.08 -21.12
N ILE A 137 -14.90 7.66 -20.27
CA ILE A 137 -15.82 8.57 -19.59
C ILE A 137 -15.05 9.53 -18.69
N ILE A 138 -14.15 9.01 -17.85
CA ILE A 138 -13.31 9.82 -16.97
C ILE A 138 -12.47 10.81 -17.78
N GLN A 139 -11.81 10.38 -18.85
CA GLN A 139 -11.01 11.27 -19.71
C GLN A 139 -11.82 12.40 -20.36
N LYS A 140 -13.10 12.16 -20.67
CA LYS A 140 -13.98 13.16 -21.27
C LYS A 140 -14.60 14.15 -20.27
N THR A 141 -14.49 13.89 -18.97
CA THR A 141 -15.14 14.69 -17.93
C THR A 141 -14.15 15.35 -16.97
N ILE A 142 -12.96 14.75 -16.77
CA ILE A 142 -11.98 15.19 -15.77
C ILE A 142 -11.49 16.64 -15.95
N PHE A 143 -11.50 17.15 -17.19
CA PHE A 143 -11.09 18.54 -17.45
C PHE A 143 -12.07 19.59 -16.88
N ALA A 144 -13.31 19.18 -16.59
CA ALA A 144 -14.34 20.04 -16.00
C ALA A 144 -14.47 19.84 -14.47
N ALA A 145 -13.68 18.93 -13.89
CA ALA A 145 -13.65 18.75 -12.44
C ALA A 145 -12.95 19.93 -11.76
N ALA A 146 -13.56 20.46 -10.72
CA ALA A 146 -12.90 21.48 -9.91
C ALA A 146 -11.68 20.88 -9.21
N VAL A 147 -10.56 21.63 -9.23
CA VAL A 147 -9.39 21.33 -8.43
C VAL A 147 -9.48 22.26 -7.21
N GLU A 148 -9.70 21.71 -6.03
CA GLU A 148 -9.54 22.51 -4.80
C GLU A 148 -8.07 22.87 -4.63
N GLU A 149 -7.81 24.17 -4.48
CA GLU A 149 -6.48 24.72 -4.16
C GLU A 149 -6.14 24.57 -2.67
#